data_a28e2518ea9950ba78069ba031904afd
#
_entry.id   a28e2518ea9950ba78069ba031904afd
#
_cell.length_a   1.000
_cell.length_b   1.000
_cell.length_c   1.000
_cell.angle_alpha   90.00
_cell.angle_beta   90.00
_cell.angle_gamma   90.00
#
_symmetry.space_group_name_H-M   'P 1'
#
loop_
_entity.id
_entity.type
_entity.pdbx_description
1 polymer ?
#
loop_
_entity_poly.entity_id
_entity_poly.type
_entity_poly.pdbx_seq_one_letter_code
_entity_poly.pdbx_strand_id
1 'polypeptide(L)'
;MSWKNPSLKRGNEKVAISNINTIISNDIQKVWNIVLAVDKYNSWRSDLSKTEIINDKQFIEYTKNGYATTFTVTVAEPYKRWEFDMENSNMKGHWIGIFTDKGNETQIDFTENVIPKKWFMKPFVKTYLKKQQKQFVLDLKKALE
;
A
#
# COMPACT_ATOMS: atom_id res chain seq x y z
N MET A 1 4.49 -9.61 14.20
CA MET A 1 5.88 -9.68 13.76
C MET A 1 6.06 -8.82 12.52
N SER A 2 7.02 -7.97 12.51
CA SER A 2 7.25 -7.15 11.33
C SER A 2 7.94 -7.96 10.25
N TRP A 3 7.71 -7.58 9.04
CA TRP A 3 8.32 -8.15 7.86
C TRP A 3 9.74 -7.61 7.76
N LYS A 4 10.75 -8.46 7.96
CA LYS A 4 12.11 -7.96 8.13
C LYS A 4 12.95 -7.90 6.87
N ASN A 5 12.85 -8.90 6.05
CA ASN A 5 13.67 -8.96 4.84
C ASN A 5 12.88 -9.62 3.73
N PRO A 6 12.29 -8.80 2.85
CA PRO A 6 11.43 -9.32 1.79
C PRO A 6 12.17 -10.16 0.75
N SER A 7 13.50 -10.05 0.69
CA SER A 7 14.27 -10.87 -0.24
C SER A 7 14.60 -12.24 0.32
N LEU A 8 14.44 -12.43 1.64
CA LEU A 8 14.69 -13.75 2.25
C LEU A 8 13.48 -14.64 2.05
N LYS A 9 13.76 -15.85 1.64
CA LYS A 9 12.74 -16.88 1.44
C LYS A 9 12.82 -17.91 2.55
N ARG A 10 11.67 -18.43 2.92
CA ARG A 10 11.59 -19.53 3.88
C ARG A 10 11.19 -20.77 3.13
N GLY A 11 12.12 -21.72 3.01
CA GLY A 11 11.87 -22.94 2.25
C GLY A 11 11.50 -22.59 0.82
N ASN A 12 10.30 -22.98 0.41
CA ASN A 12 9.82 -22.77 -0.96
C ASN A 12 8.96 -21.53 -1.13
N GLU A 13 8.86 -20.69 -0.12
CA GLU A 13 8.07 -19.46 -0.22
C GLU A 13 8.70 -18.50 -1.21
N LYS A 14 7.89 -17.98 -2.13
CA LYS A 14 8.32 -16.98 -3.09
C LYS A 14 7.65 -15.66 -2.79
N VAL A 15 8.48 -14.62 -2.68
CA VAL A 15 8.00 -13.27 -2.48
C VAL A 15 7.77 -12.63 -3.85
N ALA A 16 6.57 -12.11 -4.07
CA ALA A 16 6.28 -11.27 -5.22
C ALA A 16 6.58 -9.83 -4.82
N ILE A 17 7.39 -9.14 -5.61
CA ILE A 17 7.78 -7.75 -5.35
C ILE A 17 7.27 -6.88 -6.48
N SER A 18 6.59 -5.79 -6.13
CA SER A 18 6.13 -4.80 -7.10
C SER A 18 6.45 -3.40 -6.58
N ASN A 19 6.91 -2.54 -7.48
CA ASN A 19 7.31 -1.17 -7.14
C ASN A 19 6.70 -0.19 -8.12
N ILE A 20 6.29 0.97 -7.62
CA ILE A 20 5.94 2.11 -8.45
C ILE A 20 6.65 3.35 -7.90
N ASN A 21 7.32 4.07 -8.81
CA ASN A 21 8.08 5.26 -8.48
C ASN A 21 7.66 6.34 -9.47
N THR A 22 7.10 7.43 -8.94
CA THR A 22 6.58 8.50 -9.81
C THR A 22 6.56 9.83 -9.08
N ILE A 23 6.28 10.89 -9.84
CA ILE A 23 6.18 12.26 -9.32
C ILE A 23 4.70 12.62 -9.22
N ILE A 24 4.32 13.15 -8.08
CA ILE A 24 3.00 13.73 -7.85
C ILE A 24 3.14 15.26 -7.85
N SER A 25 2.33 15.93 -8.66
CA SER A 25 2.39 17.39 -8.83
C SER A 25 1.71 18.13 -7.68
N ASN A 26 2.19 17.87 -6.47
CA ASN A 26 1.73 18.53 -5.25
C ASN A 26 2.81 18.47 -4.20
N ASP A 27 2.76 19.38 -3.22
CA ASP A 27 3.74 19.44 -2.16
C ASP A 27 3.65 18.25 -1.21
N ILE A 28 4.73 18.02 -0.47
CA ILE A 28 4.87 16.86 0.40
C ILE A 28 3.79 16.78 1.50
N GLN A 29 3.34 17.92 2.02
CA GLN A 29 2.33 17.92 3.07
C GLN A 29 0.99 17.42 2.55
N LYS A 30 0.58 17.89 1.36
CA LYS A 30 -0.68 17.46 0.77
C LYS A 30 -0.65 15.98 0.41
N VAL A 31 0.44 15.52 -0.19
CA VAL A 31 0.57 14.12 -0.58
C VAL A 31 0.59 13.22 0.64
N TRP A 32 1.41 13.54 1.63
CA TRP A 32 1.48 12.77 2.87
C TRP A 32 0.13 12.69 3.56
N ASN A 33 -0.52 13.85 3.72
CA ASN A 33 -1.76 13.92 4.48
C ASN A 33 -2.88 13.08 3.84
N ILE A 34 -3.01 13.11 2.52
CA ILE A 34 -4.06 12.34 1.85
C ILE A 34 -3.77 10.84 1.91
N VAL A 35 -2.51 10.44 1.77
CA VAL A 35 -2.13 9.03 1.81
C VAL A 35 -2.33 8.44 3.20
N LEU A 36 -2.08 9.20 4.25
CA LEU A 36 -2.22 8.70 5.62
C LEU A 36 -3.62 8.84 6.19
N ALA A 37 -4.50 9.58 5.57
CA ALA A 37 -5.89 9.73 6.02
C ALA A 37 -6.72 8.51 5.58
N VAL A 38 -6.42 7.35 6.14
CA VAL A 38 -7.03 6.07 5.74
C VAL A 38 -8.54 6.03 5.98
N ASP A 39 -9.04 6.78 6.94
CA ASP A 39 -10.47 6.90 7.22
C ASP A 39 -11.24 7.58 6.09
N LYS A 40 -10.55 8.25 5.18
CA LYS A 40 -11.15 8.96 4.05
C LYS A 40 -10.89 8.30 2.70
N TYR A 41 -10.27 7.14 2.68
CA TYR A 41 -9.92 6.45 1.44
C TYR A 41 -11.11 6.20 0.52
N ASN A 42 -12.27 5.87 1.09
CA ASN A 42 -13.45 5.59 0.27
C ASN A 42 -13.95 6.82 -0.50
N SER A 43 -13.52 8.02 -0.14
CA SER A 43 -13.91 9.25 -0.84
C SER A 43 -13.14 9.45 -2.16
N TRP A 44 -11.99 8.81 -2.31
CA TRP A 44 -11.17 9.01 -3.52
C TRP A 44 -10.59 7.73 -4.14
N ARG A 45 -10.53 6.63 -3.40
CA ARG A 45 -10.03 5.36 -3.95
C ARG A 45 -11.19 4.60 -4.61
N SER A 46 -10.98 4.22 -5.87
CA SER A 46 -12.01 3.56 -6.67
C SER A 46 -12.22 2.08 -6.31
N ASP A 47 -11.27 1.47 -5.62
CA ASP A 47 -11.26 0.03 -5.32
C ASP A 47 -11.90 -0.33 -3.98
N LEU A 48 -12.23 0.66 -3.16
CA LEU A 48 -12.70 0.41 -1.80
C LEU A 48 -14.16 0.80 -1.61
N SER A 49 -14.87 0.05 -0.75
CA SER A 49 -16.20 0.43 -0.28
C SER A 49 -16.11 1.21 1.02
N LYS A 50 -15.20 0.82 1.91
CA LYS A 50 -14.98 1.51 3.18
C LYS A 50 -13.65 1.10 3.81
N THR A 51 -13.25 1.87 4.82
CA THR A 51 -12.16 1.51 5.72
C THR A 51 -12.70 1.53 7.16
N GLU A 52 -12.08 0.75 8.01
CA GLU A 52 -12.45 0.66 9.42
C GLU A 52 -11.19 0.85 10.26
N ILE A 53 -11.19 1.86 11.13
CA ILE A 53 -10.06 2.13 12.02
C ILE A 53 -10.23 1.28 13.27
N ILE A 54 -9.25 0.42 13.55
CA ILE A 54 -9.26 -0.44 14.74
C ILE A 54 -8.61 0.31 15.92
N ASN A 55 -7.41 0.88 15.67
CA ASN A 55 -6.69 1.70 16.63
C ASN A 55 -5.71 2.59 15.87
N ASP A 56 -4.80 3.26 16.57
CA ASP A 56 -3.86 4.20 15.96
C ASP A 56 -2.85 3.55 14.99
N LYS A 57 -2.73 2.22 15.02
CA LYS A 57 -1.78 1.49 14.17
C LYS A 57 -2.43 0.48 13.26
N GLN A 58 -3.72 0.21 13.40
CA GLN A 58 -4.35 -0.87 12.70
C GLN A 58 -5.65 -0.44 12.06
N PHE A 59 -5.86 -0.84 10.82
CA PHE A 59 -7.09 -0.56 10.09
C PHE A 59 -7.40 -1.69 9.11
N ILE A 60 -8.65 -1.72 8.64
CA ILE A 60 -9.13 -2.72 7.68
C ILE A 60 -9.67 -1.99 6.46
N GLU A 61 -9.27 -2.44 5.27
CA GLU A 61 -9.86 -1.99 4.00
C GLU A 61 -10.82 -3.05 3.50
N TYR A 62 -11.95 -2.61 2.98
CA TYR A 62 -12.94 -3.50 2.36
C TYR A 62 -13.08 -3.12 0.89
N THR A 63 -12.95 -4.10 0.01
CA THR A 63 -13.20 -3.91 -1.43
C THR A 63 -14.68 -3.70 -1.69
N LYS A 64 -15.04 -3.38 -2.94
CA LYS A 64 -16.44 -3.25 -3.36
C LYS A 64 -17.25 -4.52 -3.07
N ASN A 65 -16.59 -5.68 -3.10
CA ASN A 65 -17.23 -6.98 -2.80
C ASN A 65 -17.27 -7.30 -1.31
N GLY A 66 -16.76 -6.42 -0.46
CA GLY A 66 -16.70 -6.67 0.97
C GLY A 66 -15.51 -7.51 1.42
N TYR A 67 -14.53 -7.75 0.57
CA TYR A 67 -13.35 -8.52 0.92
C TYR A 67 -12.41 -7.69 1.79
N ALA A 68 -12.02 -8.22 2.93
CA ALA A 68 -11.29 -7.49 3.97
C ALA A 68 -9.79 -7.76 3.95
N THR A 69 -8.98 -6.71 4.10
CA THR A 69 -7.54 -6.81 4.34
C THR A 69 -7.21 -6.01 5.58
N THR A 70 -6.45 -6.60 6.50
CA THR A 70 -6.01 -5.96 7.74
C THR A 70 -4.61 -5.39 7.54
N PHE A 71 -4.43 -4.14 7.97
CA PHE A 71 -3.17 -3.40 7.86
C PHE A 71 -2.68 -3.03 9.25
N THR A 72 -1.39 -3.24 9.51
CA THR A 72 -0.76 -2.87 10.78
C THR A 72 0.46 -2.00 10.48
N VAL A 73 0.39 -0.73 10.89
CA VAL A 73 1.46 0.24 10.63
C VAL A 73 2.67 -0.10 11.51
N THR A 74 3.84 -0.22 10.88
CA THR A 74 5.10 -0.54 11.56
C THR A 74 6.06 0.64 11.63
N VAL A 75 6.01 1.56 10.65
CA VAL A 75 6.83 2.77 10.62
C VAL A 75 5.98 3.93 10.13
N ALA A 76 6.09 5.07 10.80
CA ALA A 76 5.46 6.31 10.35
C ALA A 76 6.37 7.48 10.71
N GLU A 77 7.21 7.88 9.75
CA GLU A 77 8.09 9.04 9.86
C GLU A 77 7.50 10.16 9.01
N PRO A 78 6.93 11.19 9.60
CA PRO A 78 6.20 12.23 8.85
C PRO A 78 6.97 12.78 7.67
N TYR A 79 6.30 12.79 6.52
CA TYR A 79 6.79 13.34 5.24
C TYR A 79 7.98 12.59 4.66
N LYS A 80 8.31 11.39 5.20
CA LYS A 80 9.47 10.62 4.74
C LYS A 80 9.13 9.16 4.44
N ARG A 81 8.51 8.47 5.40
CA ARG A 81 8.38 7.02 5.30
C ARG A 81 7.15 6.50 6.02
N TRP A 82 6.43 5.61 5.36
CA TRP A 82 5.30 4.91 5.96
C TRP A 82 5.39 3.44 5.56
N GLU A 83 5.30 2.54 6.54
CA GLU A 83 5.35 1.10 6.29
C GLU A 83 4.24 0.42 7.07
N PHE A 84 3.71 -0.64 6.49
CA PHE A 84 2.74 -1.47 7.17
C PHE A 84 2.81 -2.90 6.70
N ASP A 85 2.42 -3.82 7.59
CA ASP A 85 2.15 -5.20 7.26
C ASP A 85 0.71 -5.31 6.82
N MET A 86 0.42 -6.24 5.91
CA MET A 86 -0.94 -6.48 5.44
C MET A 86 -1.21 -7.96 5.35
N GLU A 87 -2.45 -8.34 5.64
CA GLU A 87 -2.85 -9.73 5.60
C GLU A 87 -4.33 -9.88 5.30
N ASN A 88 -4.64 -10.87 4.47
CA ASN A 88 -6.00 -11.33 4.21
C ASN A 88 -5.98 -12.85 3.99
N SER A 89 -7.11 -13.43 3.56
CA SER A 89 -7.18 -14.88 3.37
C SER A 89 -6.34 -15.40 2.21
N ASN A 90 -5.90 -14.53 1.31
CA ASN A 90 -5.17 -14.91 0.09
C ASN A 90 -3.67 -14.64 0.17
N MET A 91 -3.24 -13.70 1.00
CA MET A 91 -1.84 -13.28 1.02
C MET A 91 -1.47 -12.58 2.32
N LYS A 92 -0.18 -12.48 2.55
CA LYS A 92 0.36 -11.57 3.56
C LYS A 92 1.57 -10.87 2.95
N GLY A 93 1.84 -9.66 3.44
CA GLY A 93 2.93 -8.88 2.87
C GLY A 93 3.30 -7.68 3.69
N HIS A 94 4.17 -6.87 3.09
CA HIS A 94 4.67 -5.64 3.68
C HIS A 94 4.74 -4.57 2.61
N TRP A 95 4.34 -3.36 2.97
CA TRP A 95 4.34 -2.21 2.07
C TRP A 95 5.28 -1.14 2.63
N ILE A 96 6.09 -0.55 1.75
CA ILE A 96 7.03 0.50 2.09
C ILE A 96 6.78 1.68 1.17
N GLY A 97 6.46 2.84 1.76
CA GLY A 97 6.32 4.08 1.01
C GLY A 97 7.37 5.08 1.42
N ILE A 98 8.16 5.53 0.45
CA ILE A 98 9.16 6.58 0.64
C ILE A 98 8.65 7.83 -0.06
N PHE A 99 8.66 8.94 0.65
CA PHE A 99 8.19 10.24 0.16
C PHE A 99 9.39 11.19 0.14
N THR A 100 9.63 11.82 -1.01
CA THR A 100 10.76 12.75 -1.14
C THR A 100 10.23 14.11 -1.60
N ASP A 101 10.57 15.14 -0.84
CA ASP A 101 10.17 16.52 -1.12
C ASP A 101 10.95 17.05 -2.31
N LYS A 102 10.25 17.51 -3.35
CA LYS A 102 10.81 18.12 -4.54
C LYS A 102 10.30 19.56 -4.72
N GLY A 103 9.93 20.20 -3.63
CA GLY A 103 9.37 21.56 -3.66
C GLY A 103 7.87 21.53 -3.96
N ASN A 104 7.50 21.92 -5.17
CA ASN A 104 6.09 21.89 -5.59
C ASN A 104 5.62 20.51 -6.01
N GLU A 105 6.51 19.53 -5.98
CA GLU A 105 6.24 18.14 -6.36
C GLU A 105 6.73 17.22 -5.27
N THR A 106 6.21 15.99 -5.28
CA THR A 106 6.63 14.94 -4.36
C THR A 106 6.95 13.69 -5.17
N GLN A 107 8.12 13.12 -4.94
CA GLN A 107 8.43 11.81 -5.48
C GLN A 107 7.91 10.77 -4.50
N ILE A 108 7.16 9.80 -5.01
CA ILE A 108 6.72 8.65 -4.22
C ILE A 108 7.38 7.39 -4.77
N ASP A 109 7.79 6.52 -3.85
CA ASP A 109 8.41 5.25 -4.17
C ASP A 109 7.74 4.20 -3.29
N PHE A 110 6.80 3.45 -3.86
CA PHE A 110 5.98 2.49 -3.14
C PHE A 110 6.35 1.07 -3.56
N THR A 111 6.72 0.27 -2.59
CA THR A 111 7.12 -1.13 -2.82
C THR A 111 6.25 -2.07 -2.00
N GLU A 112 5.74 -3.11 -2.64
CA GLU A 112 5.01 -4.18 -1.96
C GLU A 112 5.76 -5.49 -2.10
N ASN A 113 5.85 -6.21 -0.98
CA ASN A 113 6.45 -7.54 -0.90
C ASN A 113 5.36 -8.47 -0.38
N VAL A 114 4.91 -9.42 -1.20
CA VAL A 114 3.74 -10.23 -0.90
C VAL A 114 4.03 -11.70 -1.09
N ILE A 115 3.57 -12.51 -0.12
CA ILE A 115 3.60 -13.97 -0.21
C ILE A 115 2.16 -14.44 -0.36
N PRO A 116 1.80 -15.08 -1.49
CA PRO A 116 0.47 -15.65 -1.64
C PRO A 116 0.32 -16.87 -0.74
N LYS A 117 -0.86 -17.03 -0.13
CA LYS A 117 -1.15 -18.17 0.75
C LYS A 117 -1.53 -19.42 -0.04
N LYS A 118 -1.94 -19.25 -1.30
CA LYS A 118 -2.39 -20.34 -2.15
C LYS A 118 -1.46 -20.47 -3.35
N TRP A 119 -0.91 -21.66 -3.55
CA TRP A 119 0.11 -21.89 -4.57
C TRP A 119 -0.31 -21.53 -5.99
N PHE A 120 -1.59 -21.76 -6.32
CA PHE A 120 -2.10 -21.50 -7.67
C PHE A 120 -2.23 -20.01 -7.98
N MET A 121 -2.12 -19.14 -6.97
CA MET A 121 -2.16 -17.70 -7.16
C MET A 121 -0.79 -17.12 -7.51
N LYS A 122 0.29 -17.85 -7.25
CA LYS A 122 1.65 -17.34 -7.43
C LYS A 122 1.93 -16.69 -8.79
N PRO A 123 1.53 -17.31 -9.93
CA PRO A 123 1.85 -16.71 -11.22
C PRO A 123 1.12 -15.39 -11.50
N PHE A 124 0.08 -15.06 -10.75
CA PHE A 124 -0.76 -13.89 -11.01
C PHE A 124 -0.52 -12.72 -10.05
N VAL A 125 0.16 -12.97 -8.91
CA VAL A 125 0.25 -11.97 -7.84
C VAL A 125 0.98 -10.71 -8.29
N LYS A 126 2.11 -10.85 -8.96
CA LYS A 126 2.90 -9.68 -9.38
C LYS A 126 2.12 -8.77 -10.32
N THR A 127 1.41 -9.35 -11.28
CA THR A 127 0.57 -8.59 -12.22
C THR A 127 -0.55 -7.87 -11.47
N TYR A 128 -1.18 -8.56 -10.53
CA TYR A 128 -2.24 -8.01 -9.69
C TYR A 128 -1.74 -6.82 -8.88
N LEU A 129 -0.58 -6.96 -8.22
CA LEU A 129 0.00 -5.88 -7.42
C LEU A 129 0.33 -4.66 -8.28
N LYS A 130 0.91 -4.87 -9.45
CA LYS A 130 1.26 -3.77 -10.34
C LYS A 130 0.01 -3.02 -10.81
N LYS A 131 -1.05 -3.75 -11.10
CA LYS A 131 -2.33 -3.15 -11.51
C LYS A 131 -2.92 -2.31 -10.36
N GLN A 132 -2.88 -2.83 -9.14
CA GLN A 132 -3.36 -2.11 -7.97
C GLN A 132 -2.55 -0.86 -7.68
N GLN A 133 -1.23 -0.94 -7.81
CA GLN A 133 -0.37 0.22 -7.61
C GLN A 133 -0.66 1.33 -8.62
N LYS A 134 -0.84 0.96 -9.87
CA LYS A 134 -1.17 1.94 -10.93
C LYS A 134 -2.52 2.60 -10.65
N GLN A 135 -3.51 1.82 -10.22
CA GLN A 135 -4.83 2.37 -9.92
C GLN A 135 -4.77 3.32 -8.71
N PHE A 136 -4.03 2.94 -7.67
CA PHE A 136 -3.85 3.80 -6.50
C PHE A 136 -3.25 5.15 -6.91
N VAL A 137 -2.21 5.14 -7.73
CA VAL A 137 -1.55 6.38 -8.18
C VAL A 137 -2.48 7.22 -9.04
N LEU A 138 -3.25 6.60 -9.94
CA LEU A 138 -4.23 7.32 -10.75
C LEU A 138 -5.29 8.00 -9.86
N ASP A 139 -5.81 7.27 -8.88
CA ASP A 139 -6.80 7.80 -7.95
C ASP A 139 -6.20 8.95 -7.12
N LEU A 140 -4.96 8.77 -6.67
CA LEU A 140 -4.25 9.78 -5.89
C LEU A 140 -4.04 11.07 -6.69
N LYS A 141 -3.57 10.95 -7.92
CA LYS A 141 -3.37 12.12 -8.80
C LYS A 141 -4.67 12.86 -9.04
N LYS A 142 -5.74 12.11 -9.27
CA LYS A 142 -7.06 12.70 -9.49
C LYS A 142 -7.59 13.40 -8.24
N ALA A 143 -7.39 12.82 -7.08
CA ALA A 143 -7.83 13.40 -5.81
C ALA A 143 -7.10 14.70 -5.49
N LEU A 144 -5.89 14.86 -6.01
CA LEU A 144 -5.05 16.04 -5.76
C LEU A 144 -5.10 17.09 -6.87
N GLU A 145 -5.94 16.88 -7.85
CA GLU A 145 -6.18 17.90 -8.90
C GLU A 145 -6.79 19.20 -8.33
#